data_902bf1f8f271aa2f02f0d5157e313df7
#
_entry.id   902bf1f8f271aa2f02f0d5157e313df7
#
_cell.length_a   1.000
_cell.length_b   1.000
_cell.length_c   1.000
_cell.angle_alpha   90.00
_cell.angle_beta   90.00
_cell.angle_gamma   90.00
#
_symmetry.space_group_name_H-M   'P 1'
#
loop_
_entity.id
_entity.type
_entity.pdbx_description
1 polymer ?
#
loop_
_entity_poly.entity_id
_entity_poly.type
_entity_poly.pdbx_seq_one_letter_code
_entity_poly.pdbx_strand_id
1 'polypeptide(L)'
;LGFGGGLLALSLWRRGFPVRAAHRVIAKRYAFLALMGAVHMVLLFWGDIMFFYGVAGIVIAFLLRKRDSTLLLIAYILFALCALGGVVAFISGALDPLGVVATEGIGTIESYPNLLLSQLVTLGSQVLATPIILLMYLPVMLAGFVWARQGVLADVPSHRPTLLRWVALAVVITVVIGALWSLSTLGVIAQRWANAANNANSFLGVFTGPGILAGLALVLQPIQERLSAGAPLPAVLWPFAALGKRSMSGYVGQSILFFCLVHPFTLNFGHDLGAFGQAALAFAVWLVTLIFACVLEAFDRRGPFE
;
A
#
# COMPACT_ATOMS: atom_id res chain seq x y z
N LEU A 1 6.72 3.06 0.56
CA LEU A 1 7.15 4.04 -0.47
C LEU A 1 7.71 5.33 0.16
N GLY A 2 7.04 5.97 1.13
CA GLY A 2 7.56 7.17 1.79
C GLY A 2 8.95 6.94 2.39
N PHE A 3 9.15 5.84 3.11
CA PHE A 3 10.44 5.46 3.67
C PHE A 3 11.51 5.25 2.57
N GLY A 4 11.18 4.53 1.49
CA GLY A 4 12.08 4.36 0.35
C GLY A 4 12.42 5.67 -0.34
N GLY A 5 11.46 6.60 -0.45
CA GLY A 5 11.71 7.97 -0.95
C GLY A 5 12.67 8.75 -0.07
N GLY A 6 12.56 8.60 1.26
CA GLY A 6 13.48 9.19 2.23
C GLY A 6 14.90 8.63 2.10
N LEU A 7 15.06 7.32 1.98
CA LEU A 7 16.36 6.68 1.73
C LEU A 7 16.99 7.14 0.42
N LEU A 8 16.18 7.28 -0.64
CA LEU A 8 16.66 7.80 -1.93
C LEU A 8 17.16 9.24 -1.78
N ALA A 9 16.40 10.11 -1.09
CA ALA A 9 16.82 11.49 -0.86
C ALA A 9 18.15 11.56 -0.09
N LEU A 10 18.28 10.77 0.98
CA LEU A 10 19.53 10.65 1.75
C LEU A 10 20.69 10.15 0.89
N SER A 11 20.46 9.15 0.04
CA SER A 11 21.49 8.63 -0.88
C SER A 11 21.97 9.70 -1.87
N LEU A 12 21.05 10.50 -2.45
CA LEU A 12 21.41 11.59 -3.35
C LEU A 12 22.21 12.66 -2.65
N TRP A 13 21.84 13.05 -1.43
CA TRP A 13 22.59 14.03 -0.65
C TRP A 13 24.00 13.55 -0.27
N ARG A 14 24.13 12.28 0.14
CA ARG A 14 25.46 11.68 0.42
C ARG A 14 26.36 11.65 -0.83
N ARG A 15 25.78 11.58 -2.03
CA ARG A 15 26.52 11.68 -3.30
C ARG A 15 26.79 13.12 -3.75
N GLY A 16 26.49 14.13 -2.93
CA GLY A 16 26.74 15.53 -3.23
C GLY A 16 25.74 16.20 -4.16
N PHE A 17 24.59 15.58 -4.43
CA PHE A 17 23.58 16.22 -5.26
C PHE A 17 23.00 17.45 -4.54
N PRO A 18 22.99 18.64 -5.18
CA PRO A 18 22.31 19.79 -4.61
C PRO A 18 20.81 19.54 -4.52
N VAL A 19 20.15 20.15 -3.52
CA VAL A 19 18.74 19.89 -3.22
C VAL A 19 17.82 20.05 -4.44
N ARG A 20 18.10 21.03 -5.31
CA ARG A 20 17.33 21.24 -6.56
C ARG A 20 17.49 20.08 -7.54
N ALA A 21 18.68 19.50 -7.64
CA ALA A 21 18.92 18.33 -8.49
C ALA A 21 18.27 17.07 -7.91
N ALA A 22 18.38 16.84 -6.61
CA ALA A 22 17.71 15.74 -5.92
C ALA A 22 16.18 15.80 -6.09
N HIS A 23 15.60 17.02 -5.95
CA HIS A 23 14.17 17.23 -6.21
C HIS A 23 13.77 16.77 -7.62
N ARG A 24 14.50 17.19 -8.66
CA ARG A 24 14.18 16.80 -10.05
C ARG A 24 14.27 15.28 -10.28
N VAL A 25 15.28 14.63 -9.71
CA VAL A 25 15.46 13.17 -9.82
C VAL A 25 14.28 12.45 -9.17
N ILE A 26 13.92 12.85 -7.95
CA ILE A 26 12.82 12.24 -7.20
C ILE A 26 11.49 12.51 -7.90
N ALA A 27 11.21 13.76 -8.32
CA ALA A 27 9.99 14.11 -9.02
C ALA A 27 9.83 13.34 -10.33
N LYS A 28 10.89 13.20 -11.14
CA LYS A 28 10.88 12.39 -12.37
C LYS A 28 10.57 10.92 -12.10
N ARG A 29 11.20 10.33 -11.07
CA ARG A 29 10.96 8.94 -10.69
C ARG A 29 9.49 8.72 -10.29
N TYR A 30 8.93 9.60 -9.48
CA TYR A 30 7.54 9.49 -9.06
C TYR A 30 6.55 9.85 -10.18
N ALA A 31 6.89 10.77 -11.09
CA ALA A 31 6.10 11.03 -12.29
C ALA A 31 6.05 9.80 -13.21
N PHE A 32 7.19 9.11 -13.38
CA PHE A 32 7.21 7.86 -14.11
C PHE A 32 6.36 6.77 -13.43
N LEU A 33 6.43 6.67 -12.10
CA LEU A 33 5.57 5.76 -11.33
C LEU A 33 4.08 6.08 -11.51
N ALA A 34 3.71 7.38 -11.49
CA ALA A 34 2.33 7.80 -11.74
C ALA A 34 1.87 7.44 -13.15
N LEU A 35 2.73 7.65 -14.16
CA LEU A 35 2.43 7.27 -15.55
C LEU A 35 2.26 5.75 -15.69
N MET A 36 3.18 4.96 -15.11
CA MET A 36 3.08 3.51 -15.07
C MET A 36 1.79 3.06 -14.39
N GLY A 37 1.42 3.70 -13.27
CA GLY A 37 0.17 3.43 -12.57
C GLY A 37 -1.06 3.75 -13.40
N ALA A 38 -1.08 4.87 -14.12
CA ALA A 38 -2.19 5.22 -15.02
C ALA A 38 -2.35 4.18 -16.15
N VAL A 39 -1.24 3.77 -16.77
CA VAL A 39 -1.23 2.72 -17.81
C VAL A 39 -1.71 1.39 -17.24
N HIS A 40 -1.20 0.99 -16.07
CA HIS A 40 -1.59 -0.23 -15.39
C HIS A 40 -3.09 -0.23 -15.00
N MET A 41 -3.60 0.91 -14.51
CA MET A 41 -5.01 1.09 -14.18
C MET A 41 -5.91 0.88 -15.39
N VAL A 42 -5.54 1.45 -16.54
CA VAL A 42 -6.35 1.36 -17.78
C VAL A 42 -6.26 -0.02 -18.40
N LEU A 43 -5.09 -0.65 -18.42
CA LEU A 43 -4.89 -1.90 -19.16
C LEU A 43 -5.19 -3.16 -18.36
N LEU A 44 -5.01 -3.13 -17.03
CA LEU A 44 -5.01 -4.35 -16.21
C LEU A 44 -5.96 -4.28 -15.02
N PHE A 45 -5.85 -3.24 -14.16
CA PHE A 45 -6.51 -3.28 -12.86
C PHE A 45 -6.91 -1.88 -12.37
N TRP A 46 -8.21 -1.62 -12.28
CA TRP A 46 -8.80 -0.33 -11.86
C TRP A 46 -8.37 0.12 -10.46
N GLY A 47 -8.05 -0.79 -9.56
CA GLY A 47 -7.61 -0.53 -8.18
C GLY A 47 -6.11 -0.24 -8.08
N ASP A 48 -5.48 0.34 -9.10
CA ASP A 48 -4.05 0.66 -9.09
C ASP A 48 -3.70 1.65 -7.98
N ILE A 49 -2.62 1.35 -7.29
CA ILE A 49 -2.09 2.14 -6.18
C ILE A 49 -0.85 2.97 -6.60
N MET A 50 -0.17 2.57 -7.69
CA MET A 50 1.05 3.22 -8.16
C MET A 50 0.79 4.64 -8.65
N PHE A 51 -0.37 4.88 -9.28
CA PHE A 51 -0.77 6.22 -9.72
C PHE A 51 -0.77 7.21 -8.56
N PHE A 52 -1.49 6.91 -7.49
CA PHE A 52 -1.60 7.78 -6.31
C PHE A 52 -0.29 7.91 -5.56
N TYR A 53 0.47 6.84 -5.46
CA TYR A 53 1.81 6.87 -4.86
C TYR A 53 2.77 7.72 -5.68
N GLY A 54 2.67 7.70 -7.00
CA GLY A 54 3.44 8.55 -7.88
C GLY A 54 3.09 10.03 -7.66
N VAL A 55 1.81 10.37 -7.64
CA VAL A 55 1.35 11.74 -7.40
C VAL A 55 1.74 12.23 -6.00
N ALA A 56 1.52 11.43 -4.95
CA ALA A 56 1.94 11.78 -3.60
C ALA A 56 3.46 11.93 -3.48
N GLY A 57 4.24 11.11 -4.18
CA GLY A 57 5.69 11.21 -4.24
C GLY A 57 6.18 12.48 -4.92
N ILE A 58 5.48 12.97 -5.95
CA ILE A 58 5.75 14.28 -6.56
C ILE A 58 5.52 15.39 -5.52
N VAL A 59 4.42 15.35 -4.77
CA VAL A 59 4.15 16.31 -3.70
C VAL A 59 5.27 16.29 -2.66
N ILE A 60 5.71 15.11 -2.22
CA ILE A 60 6.83 14.97 -1.29
C ILE A 60 8.13 15.54 -1.88
N ALA A 61 8.38 15.36 -3.17
CA ALA A 61 9.54 15.95 -3.82
C ALA A 61 9.59 17.48 -3.65
N PHE A 62 8.46 18.18 -3.72
CA PHE A 62 8.37 19.62 -3.45
C PHE A 62 8.61 19.96 -1.97
N LEU A 63 8.35 19.02 -1.06
CA LEU A 63 8.51 19.21 0.38
C LEU A 63 9.90 18.82 0.91
N LEU A 64 10.82 18.32 0.07
CA LEU A 64 12.16 17.84 0.46
C LEU A 64 12.97 18.84 1.28
N ARG A 65 12.77 20.14 1.07
CA ARG A 65 13.49 21.22 1.75
C ARG A 65 12.93 21.55 3.14
N LYS A 66 11.75 21.03 3.46
CA LYS A 66 11.10 21.31 4.75
C LYS A 66 11.77 20.54 5.88
N ARG A 67 11.73 21.15 7.08
CA ARG A 67 12.20 20.52 8.32
C ARG A 67 11.33 19.31 8.68
N ASP A 68 11.89 18.33 9.34
CA ASP A 68 11.17 17.13 9.77
C ASP A 68 9.98 17.46 10.66
N SER A 69 10.13 18.46 11.57
CA SER A 69 9.02 18.93 12.41
C SER A 69 7.85 19.47 11.60
N THR A 70 8.11 20.20 10.51
CA THR A 70 7.06 20.70 9.62
C THR A 70 6.37 19.56 8.88
N LEU A 71 7.15 18.59 8.37
CA LEU A 71 6.60 17.42 7.66
C LEU A 71 5.75 16.54 8.59
N LEU A 72 6.20 16.33 9.83
CA LEU A 72 5.43 15.60 10.84
C LEU A 72 4.16 16.37 11.25
N LEU A 73 4.23 17.69 11.39
CA LEU A 73 3.05 18.50 11.68
C LEU A 73 2.00 18.34 10.58
N ILE A 74 2.40 18.45 9.31
CA ILE A 74 1.51 18.22 8.17
C ILE A 74 0.94 16.79 8.22
N ALA A 75 1.78 15.78 8.45
CA ALA A 75 1.34 14.39 8.55
C ALA A 75 0.31 14.20 9.68
N TYR A 76 0.55 14.76 10.86
CA TYR A 76 -0.39 14.65 12.00
C TYR A 76 -1.71 15.38 11.75
N ILE A 77 -1.69 16.55 11.11
CA ILE A 77 -2.93 17.24 10.71
C ILE A 77 -3.73 16.36 9.74
N LEU A 78 -3.08 15.79 8.73
CA LEU A 78 -3.74 14.90 7.78
C LEU A 78 -4.24 13.60 8.44
N PHE A 79 -3.48 13.02 9.37
CA PHE A 79 -3.96 11.89 10.16
C PHE A 79 -5.19 12.25 11.01
N ALA A 80 -5.20 13.44 11.62
CA ALA A 80 -6.37 13.90 12.39
C ALA A 80 -7.60 14.08 11.49
N LEU A 81 -7.43 14.60 10.27
CA LEU A 81 -8.51 14.67 9.27
C LEU A 81 -9.00 13.28 8.86
N CYS A 82 -8.09 12.32 8.66
CA CYS A 82 -8.48 10.93 8.41
C CYS A 82 -9.23 10.32 9.59
N ALA A 83 -8.79 10.55 10.82
CA ALA A 83 -9.49 10.08 12.01
C ALA A 83 -10.91 10.67 12.11
N LEU A 84 -11.05 11.98 11.88
CA LEU A 84 -12.35 12.64 11.84
C LEU A 84 -13.23 12.07 10.72
N GLY A 85 -12.69 11.91 9.52
CA GLY A 85 -13.36 11.27 8.39
C GLY A 85 -13.84 9.86 8.73
N GLY A 86 -13.02 9.07 9.43
CA GLY A 86 -13.37 7.74 9.89
C GLY A 86 -14.53 7.74 10.89
N VAL A 87 -14.57 8.69 11.83
CA VAL A 87 -15.69 8.85 12.77
C VAL A 87 -16.98 9.23 12.02
N VAL A 88 -16.91 10.20 11.11
CA VAL A 88 -18.08 10.62 10.31
C VAL A 88 -18.57 9.47 9.44
N ALA A 89 -17.68 8.75 8.79
CA ALA A 89 -18.01 7.60 7.96
C ALA A 89 -18.61 6.43 8.76
N PHE A 90 -18.13 6.22 10.00
CA PHE A 90 -18.71 5.25 10.93
C PHE A 90 -20.15 5.61 11.29
N ILE A 91 -20.37 6.85 11.71
CA ILE A 91 -21.71 7.34 12.08
C ILE A 91 -22.66 7.25 10.89
N SER A 92 -22.23 7.70 9.71
CA SER A 92 -23.00 7.60 8.47
C SER A 92 -23.41 6.17 8.16
N GLY A 93 -22.47 5.21 8.21
CA GLY A 93 -22.74 3.80 7.96
C GLY A 93 -23.65 3.15 9.03
N ALA A 94 -23.56 3.60 10.29
CA ALA A 94 -24.42 3.11 11.37
C ALA A 94 -25.87 3.63 11.26
N LEU A 95 -26.05 4.80 10.66
CA LEU A 95 -27.37 5.44 10.44
C LEU A 95 -28.03 4.99 9.12
N ASP A 96 -27.28 4.38 8.21
CA ASP A 96 -27.81 3.86 6.95
C ASP A 96 -28.39 2.45 7.13
N PRO A 97 -29.74 2.28 7.15
CA PRO A 97 -30.36 0.97 7.35
C PRO A 97 -30.24 0.06 6.13
N LEU A 98 -30.00 0.61 4.94
CA LEU A 98 -30.05 -0.12 3.67
C LEU A 98 -28.67 -0.45 3.11
N GLY A 99 -27.60 0.13 3.68
CA GLY A 99 -26.17 -0.06 3.35
C GLY A 99 -25.88 -0.91 2.13
N VAL A 100 -26.12 -0.36 0.96
CA VAL A 100 -25.81 -1.03 -0.29
C VAL A 100 -24.30 -0.94 -0.47
N VAL A 101 -23.57 -1.97 -0.09
CA VAL A 101 -22.24 -2.19 -0.65
C VAL A 101 -22.47 -2.59 -2.10
N ALA A 102 -22.46 -1.61 -2.99
CA ALA A 102 -22.46 -1.89 -4.42
C ALA A 102 -21.12 -2.58 -4.76
N THR A 103 -21.09 -3.88 -4.61
CA THR A 103 -20.08 -4.72 -5.24
C THR A 103 -20.52 -4.88 -6.70
N GLU A 104 -20.20 -3.89 -7.53
CA GLU A 104 -20.15 -4.14 -8.96
C GLU A 104 -19.03 -5.17 -9.17
N GLY A 105 -19.41 -6.42 -9.27
CA GLY A 105 -18.49 -7.53 -9.49
C GLY A 105 -17.85 -7.41 -10.88
N ILE A 106 -16.59 -7.76 -10.97
CA ILE A 106 -15.84 -7.96 -12.22
C ILE A 106 -16.64 -8.86 -13.22
N GLY A 107 -17.60 -9.64 -12.74
CA GLY A 107 -18.43 -10.58 -13.51
C GLY A 107 -19.40 -9.99 -14.54
N THR A 108 -19.55 -8.67 -14.63
CA THR A 108 -20.45 -8.03 -15.60
C THR A 108 -19.75 -7.56 -16.88
N ILE A 109 -18.42 -7.63 -16.96
CA ILE A 109 -17.64 -7.14 -18.11
C ILE A 109 -17.25 -8.32 -19.00
N GLU A 110 -18.00 -8.55 -20.07
CA GLU A 110 -17.87 -9.68 -20.97
C GLU A 110 -16.78 -9.55 -22.05
N SER A 111 -16.19 -8.37 -22.22
CA SER A 111 -15.19 -8.14 -23.26
C SER A 111 -14.10 -7.17 -22.85
N TYR A 112 -12.90 -7.33 -23.40
CA TYR A 112 -11.78 -6.43 -23.13
C TYR A 112 -12.02 -4.97 -23.56
N PRO A 113 -12.65 -4.66 -24.72
CA PRO A 113 -12.99 -3.29 -25.05
C PRO A 113 -13.91 -2.61 -24.03
N ASN A 114 -14.89 -3.32 -23.50
CA ASN A 114 -15.78 -2.81 -22.46
C ASN A 114 -15.02 -2.57 -21.15
N LEU A 115 -14.09 -3.46 -20.80
CA LEU A 115 -13.18 -3.26 -19.66
C LEU A 115 -12.35 -1.98 -19.86
N LEU A 116 -11.71 -1.80 -21.00
CA LEU A 116 -10.91 -0.62 -21.28
C LEU A 116 -11.73 0.66 -21.15
N LEU A 117 -12.95 0.70 -21.71
CA LEU A 117 -13.81 1.86 -21.61
C LEU A 117 -14.17 2.17 -20.14
N SER A 118 -14.57 1.17 -19.38
CA SER A 118 -14.90 1.33 -17.95
C SER A 118 -13.69 1.80 -17.14
N GLN A 119 -12.50 1.30 -17.44
CA GLN A 119 -11.27 1.70 -16.75
C GLN A 119 -10.80 3.10 -17.16
N LEU A 120 -11.03 3.55 -18.39
CA LEU A 120 -10.80 4.94 -18.79
C LEU A 120 -11.71 5.91 -18.04
N VAL A 121 -12.99 5.57 -17.90
CA VAL A 121 -13.93 6.35 -17.08
C VAL A 121 -13.50 6.36 -15.63
N THR A 122 -13.09 5.22 -15.11
CA THR A 122 -12.55 5.09 -13.73
C THR A 122 -11.31 5.97 -13.56
N LEU A 123 -10.36 5.93 -14.48
CA LEU A 123 -9.18 6.81 -14.42
C LEU A 123 -9.60 8.30 -14.36
N GLY A 124 -10.56 8.71 -15.18
CA GLY A 124 -11.10 10.08 -15.15
C GLY A 124 -11.65 10.45 -13.78
N SER A 125 -12.47 9.59 -13.18
CA SER A 125 -13.03 9.80 -11.83
C SER A 125 -11.94 9.80 -10.74
N GLN A 126 -10.95 8.92 -10.84
CA GLN A 126 -9.82 8.85 -9.92
C GLN A 126 -8.92 10.10 -10.01
N VAL A 127 -8.70 10.64 -11.20
CA VAL A 127 -7.97 11.90 -11.37
C VAL A 127 -8.71 13.04 -10.66
N LEU A 128 -10.03 13.12 -10.80
CA LEU A 128 -10.86 14.11 -10.10
C LEU A 128 -10.84 13.89 -8.57
N ALA A 129 -10.85 12.65 -8.11
CA ALA A 129 -10.81 12.29 -6.69
C ALA A 129 -9.41 12.40 -6.08
N THR A 130 -8.36 12.58 -6.89
CA THR A 130 -6.95 12.60 -6.43
C THR A 130 -6.71 13.52 -5.23
N PRO A 131 -7.26 14.77 -5.14
CA PRO A 131 -7.04 15.61 -3.97
C PRO A 131 -7.53 14.98 -2.66
N ILE A 132 -8.67 14.29 -2.69
CA ILE A 132 -9.23 13.59 -1.53
C ILE A 132 -8.41 12.35 -1.19
N ILE A 133 -8.03 11.59 -2.21
CA ILE A 133 -7.23 10.37 -2.04
C ILE A 133 -5.84 10.69 -1.49
N LEU A 134 -5.24 11.82 -1.89
CA LEU A 134 -3.98 12.28 -1.34
C LEU A 134 -4.04 12.55 0.18
N LEU A 135 -5.19 12.94 0.73
CA LEU A 135 -5.35 13.09 2.18
C LEU A 135 -5.06 11.77 2.93
N MET A 136 -5.34 10.63 2.30
CA MET A 136 -5.11 9.30 2.89
C MET A 136 -3.67 8.81 2.69
N TYR A 137 -3.09 9.02 1.51
CA TYR A 137 -1.75 8.51 1.19
C TYR A 137 -0.62 9.38 1.72
N LEU A 138 -0.82 10.70 1.69
CA LEU A 138 0.24 11.65 2.02
C LEU A 138 0.73 11.56 3.48
N PRO A 139 -0.13 11.42 4.51
CA PRO A 139 0.33 11.34 5.89
C PRO A 139 1.25 10.14 6.14
N VAL A 140 0.89 8.96 5.60
CA VAL A 140 1.72 7.75 5.72
C VAL A 140 3.05 7.91 5.01
N MET A 141 3.02 8.50 3.81
CA MET A 141 4.24 8.72 3.03
C MET A 141 5.15 9.77 3.68
N LEU A 142 4.61 10.85 4.24
CA LEU A 142 5.37 11.86 4.98
C LEU A 142 5.98 11.29 6.25
N ALA A 143 5.20 10.55 7.03
CA ALA A 143 5.70 9.88 8.23
C ALA A 143 6.83 8.91 7.88
N GLY A 144 6.64 8.06 6.88
CA GLY A 144 7.68 7.15 6.40
C GLY A 144 8.91 7.86 5.86
N PHE A 145 8.75 8.99 5.19
CA PHE A 145 9.85 9.81 4.69
C PHE A 145 10.69 10.37 5.84
N VAL A 146 10.05 10.91 6.88
CA VAL A 146 10.74 11.41 8.07
C VAL A 146 11.38 10.27 8.86
N TRP A 147 10.72 9.13 9.00
CA TRP A 147 11.31 7.95 9.64
C TRP A 147 12.60 7.49 8.97
N ALA A 148 12.67 7.57 7.63
CA ALA A 148 13.91 7.28 6.92
C ALA A 148 15.01 8.28 7.24
N ARG A 149 14.69 9.59 7.31
CA ARG A 149 15.65 10.65 7.64
C ARG A 149 16.18 10.53 9.06
N GLN A 150 15.32 10.14 9.99
CA GLN A 150 15.64 9.94 11.41
C GLN A 150 16.25 8.57 11.72
N GLY A 151 16.29 7.66 10.75
CA GLY A 151 16.83 6.32 10.95
C GLY A 151 15.97 5.43 11.84
N VAL A 152 14.66 5.70 11.98
CA VAL A 152 13.76 5.03 12.93
C VAL A 152 13.77 3.50 12.77
N LEU A 153 13.85 2.99 11.54
CA LEU A 153 13.92 1.54 11.27
C LEU A 153 15.36 0.99 11.28
N ALA A 154 16.37 1.86 11.30
CA ALA A 154 17.77 1.45 11.40
C ALA A 154 18.22 1.35 12.88
N ASP A 155 17.67 2.21 13.74
CA ASP A 155 17.93 2.22 15.19
C ASP A 155 16.61 1.96 15.95
N VAL A 156 16.16 0.71 15.88
CA VAL A 156 14.92 0.25 16.51
C VAL A 156 14.98 0.41 18.04
N PRO A 157 16.08 0.13 18.76
CA PRO A 157 16.15 0.29 20.21
C PRO A 157 15.80 1.70 20.68
N SER A 158 16.40 2.73 20.06
CA SER A 158 16.18 4.13 20.43
C SER A 158 14.75 4.62 20.13
N HIS A 159 14.07 3.99 19.14
CA HIS A 159 12.73 4.37 18.71
C HIS A 159 11.63 3.42 19.17
N ARG A 160 11.97 2.43 20.02
CA ARG A 160 11.05 1.39 20.47
C ARG A 160 9.71 1.90 21.02
N PRO A 161 9.66 2.94 21.87
CA PRO A 161 8.38 3.45 22.38
C PRO A 161 7.46 3.98 21.26
N THR A 162 8.02 4.65 20.27
CA THR A 162 7.27 5.16 19.12
C THR A 162 6.73 4.01 18.27
N LEU A 163 7.56 3.02 17.98
CA LEU A 163 7.16 1.84 17.20
C LEU A 163 6.05 1.06 17.91
N LEU A 164 6.16 0.83 19.22
CA LEU A 164 5.13 0.14 20.01
C LEU A 164 3.79 0.89 20.01
N ARG A 165 3.79 2.24 20.07
CA ARG A 165 2.56 3.03 19.99
C ARG A 165 1.86 2.84 18.63
N TRP A 166 2.61 2.81 17.53
CA TRP A 166 2.04 2.56 16.22
C TRP A 166 1.52 1.13 16.06
N VAL A 167 2.22 0.15 16.61
CA VAL A 167 1.72 -1.25 16.67
C VAL A 167 0.43 -1.33 17.45
N ALA A 168 0.39 -0.74 18.66
CA ALA A 168 -0.81 -0.75 19.50
C ALA A 168 -2.01 -0.10 18.79
N LEU A 169 -1.79 1.04 18.14
CA LEU A 169 -2.83 1.73 17.36
C LEU A 169 -3.34 0.84 16.21
N ALA A 170 -2.44 0.23 15.46
CA ALA A 170 -2.81 -0.67 14.35
C ALA A 170 -3.61 -1.88 14.85
N VAL A 171 -3.17 -2.51 15.96
CA VAL A 171 -3.87 -3.65 16.57
C VAL A 171 -5.27 -3.23 17.02
N VAL A 172 -5.42 -2.10 17.72
CA VAL A 172 -6.73 -1.62 18.17
C VAL A 172 -7.67 -1.40 16.99
N ILE A 173 -7.21 -0.69 15.95
CA ILE A 173 -8.04 -0.43 14.76
C ILE A 173 -8.44 -1.75 14.09
N THR A 174 -7.49 -2.64 13.86
CA THR A 174 -7.74 -3.92 13.17
C THR A 174 -8.70 -4.80 13.97
N VAL A 175 -8.52 -4.90 15.30
CA VAL A 175 -9.37 -5.72 16.15
C VAL A 175 -10.78 -5.13 16.25
N VAL A 176 -10.92 -3.82 16.46
CA VAL A 176 -12.25 -3.19 16.59
C VAL A 176 -13.04 -3.28 15.29
N ILE A 177 -12.42 -2.89 14.17
CA ILE A 177 -13.07 -2.94 12.84
C ILE A 177 -13.37 -4.40 12.46
N GLY A 178 -12.40 -5.28 12.63
CA GLY A 178 -12.56 -6.71 12.31
C GLY A 178 -13.61 -7.40 13.17
N ALA A 179 -13.68 -7.09 14.47
CA ALA A 179 -14.71 -7.64 15.37
C ALA A 179 -16.12 -7.18 14.98
N LEU A 180 -16.30 -5.88 14.70
CA LEU A 180 -17.60 -5.36 14.27
C LEU A 180 -18.05 -6.02 12.96
N TRP A 181 -17.16 -6.15 12.00
CA TRP A 181 -17.47 -6.80 10.73
C TRP A 181 -17.80 -8.28 10.92
N SER A 182 -16.95 -9.02 11.63
CA SER A 182 -17.12 -10.47 11.84
C SER A 182 -18.39 -10.78 12.61
N LEU A 183 -18.67 -10.07 13.71
CA LEU A 183 -19.86 -10.27 14.53
C LEU A 183 -21.15 -9.96 13.74
N SER A 184 -21.11 -8.95 12.88
CA SER A 184 -22.23 -8.63 12.00
C SER A 184 -22.45 -9.69 10.93
N THR A 185 -21.39 -10.17 10.30
CA THR A 185 -21.46 -11.23 9.28
C THR A 185 -21.98 -12.56 9.88
N LEU A 186 -21.64 -12.83 11.14
CA LEU A 186 -22.16 -13.99 11.89
C LEU A 186 -23.61 -13.78 12.40
N GLY A 187 -24.23 -12.63 12.15
CA GLY A 187 -25.60 -12.33 12.58
C GLY A 187 -25.73 -12.05 14.09
N VAL A 188 -24.62 -11.92 14.81
CA VAL A 188 -24.63 -11.62 16.27
C VAL A 188 -25.07 -10.18 16.54
N ILE A 189 -24.67 -9.26 15.67
CA ILE A 189 -25.07 -7.84 15.71
C ILE A 189 -25.67 -7.41 14.37
N ALA A 190 -26.40 -6.30 14.36
CA ALA A 190 -27.08 -5.81 13.16
C ALA A 190 -26.11 -5.45 12.03
N GLN A 191 -26.50 -5.68 10.77
CA GLN A 191 -25.70 -5.45 9.55
C GLN A 191 -25.19 -4.01 9.43
N ARG A 192 -25.91 -3.02 9.93
CA ARG A 192 -25.47 -1.62 9.97
C ARG A 192 -24.08 -1.44 10.60
N TRP A 193 -23.67 -2.30 11.51
CA TRP A 193 -22.35 -2.22 12.14
C TRP A 193 -21.23 -2.70 11.22
N ALA A 194 -21.51 -3.67 10.34
CA ALA A 194 -20.55 -4.02 9.27
C ALA A 194 -20.36 -2.85 8.29
N ASN A 195 -21.47 -2.18 7.91
CA ASN A 195 -21.43 -1.02 7.04
C ASN A 195 -20.65 0.14 7.67
N ALA A 196 -20.92 0.41 8.95
CA ALA A 196 -20.19 1.41 9.73
C ALA A 196 -18.69 1.09 9.79
N ALA A 197 -18.35 -0.17 10.10
CA ALA A 197 -16.96 -0.61 10.16
C ALA A 197 -16.25 -0.51 8.80
N ASN A 198 -16.91 -0.92 7.71
CA ASN A 198 -16.37 -0.83 6.36
C ASN A 198 -16.11 0.61 5.92
N ASN A 199 -17.08 1.50 6.14
CA ASN A 199 -16.95 2.91 5.80
C ASN A 199 -15.83 3.58 6.61
N ALA A 200 -15.76 3.30 7.93
CA ALA A 200 -14.71 3.80 8.80
C ALA A 200 -13.32 3.27 8.38
N ASN A 201 -13.22 2.01 7.96
CA ASN A 201 -11.96 1.39 7.55
C ASN A 201 -11.32 2.11 6.36
N SER A 202 -12.12 2.70 5.47
CA SER A 202 -11.61 3.49 4.34
C SER A 202 -10.70 4.65 4.79
N PHE A 203 -10.94 5.20 5.97
CA PHE A 203 -10.16 6.29 6.55
C PHE A 203 -9.21 5.81 7.66
N LEU A 204 -9.66 4.92 8.55
CA LEU A 204 -8.86 4.46 9.69
C LEU A 204 -7.80 3.45 9.30
N GLY A 205 -7.99 2.72 8.20
CA GLY A 205 -7.01 1.78 7.67
C GLY A 205 -5.64 2.40 7.38
N VAL A 206 -5.59 3.70 7.10
CA VAL A 206 -4.34 4.42 6.86
C VAL A 206 -3.36 4.37 8.05
N PHE A 207 -3.87 4.26 9.28
CA PHE A 207 -3.04 4.17 10.48
C PHE A 207 -2.40 2.79 10.67
N THR A 208 -2.93 1.75 10.04
CA THR A 208 -2.40 0.39 10.19
C THR A 208 -1.08 0.20 9.46
N GLY A 209 -0.84 0.91 8.35
CA GLY A 209 0.38 0.80 7.57
C GLY A 209 1.67 1.07 8.36
N PRO A 210 1.82 2.23 9.04
CA PRO A 210 2.95 2.49 9.92
C PRO A 210 3.08 1.47 11.06
N GLY A 211 1.96 0.99 11.61
CA GLY A 211 1.95 -0.01 12.67
C GLY A 211 2.45 -1.38 12.23
N ILE A 212 2.05 -1.85 11.04
CA ILE A 212 2.56 -3.09 10.45
C ILE A 212 4.07 -2.99 10.21
N LEU A 213 4.52 -1.88 9.64
CA LEU A 213 5.95 -1.64 9.41
C LEU A 213 6.73 -1.60 10.71
N ALA A 214 6.20 -0.93 11.74
CA ALA A 214 6.78 -0.90 13.07
C ALA A 214 6.85 -2.28 13.71
N GLY A 215 5.79 -3.07 13.60
CA GLY A 215 5.76 -4.46 14.09
C GLY A 215 6.80 -5.34 13.43
N LEU A 216 6.91 -5.25 12.09
CA LEU A 216 7.95 -5.97 11.35
C LEU A 216 9.36 -5.54 11.77
N ALA A 217 9.60 -4.23 11.97
CA ALA A 217 10.90 -3.74 12.43
C ALA A 217 11.26 -4.29 13.82
N LEU A 218 10.30 -4.31 14.76
CA LEU A 218 10.51 -4.86 16.11
C LEU A 218 10.78 -6.37 16.08
N VAL A 219 10.04 -7.13 15.26
CA VAL A 219 10.22 -8.59 15.15
C VAL A 219 11.53 -8.93 14.45
N LEU A 220 11.93 -8.16 13.46
CA LEU A 220 13.15 -8.42 12.69
C LEU A 220 14.40 -7.79 13.32
N GLN A 221 14.29 -7.03 14.42
CA GLN A 221 15.43 -6.41 15.11
C GLN A 221 16.57 -7.41 15.42
N PRO A 222 16.33 -8.60 16.02
CA PRO A 222 17.42 -9.53 16.34
C PRO A 222 18.16 -10.02 15.08
N ILE A 223 17.43 -10.13 13.96
CA ILE A 223 18.02 -10.56 12.68
C ILE A 223 18.84 -9.42 12.10
N GLN A 224 18.34 -8.18 12.16
CA GLN A 224 19.05 -6.99 11.71
C GLN A 224 20.37 -6.81 12.49
N GLU A 225 20.37 -7.02 13.78
CA GLU A 225 21.60 -6.98 14.62
C GLU A 225 22.62 -8.02 14.18
N ARG A 226 22.19 -9.25 13.93
CA ARG A 226 23.06 -10.32 13.40
C ARG A 226 23.63 -9.99 12.02
N LEU A 227 22.79 -9.46 11.12
CA LEU A 227 23.25 -9.02 9.78
C LEU A 227 24.26 -7.88 9.87
N SER A 228 24.06 -6.94 10.80
CA SER A 228 24.99 -5.83 11.04
C SER A 228 26.32 -6.31 11.61
N ALA A 229 26.32 -7.42 12.33
CA ALA A 229 27.52 -8.12 12.81
C ALA A 229 28.19 -9.03 11.74
N GLY A 230 27.71 -9.01 10.49
CA GLY A 230 28.30 -9.78 9.40
C GLY A 230 27.73 -11.18 9.20
N ALA A 231 26.67 -11.56 9.92
CA ALA A 231 26.02 -12.87 9.72
C ALA A 231 25.26 -12.91 8.36
N PRO A 232 25.18 -14.08 7.72
CA PRO A 232 24.40 -14.22 6.48
C PRO A 232 22.89 -14.09 6.74
N LEU A 233 22.16 -13.68 5.67
CA LEU A 233 20.71 -13.64 5.71
C LEU A 233 20.14 -15.04 5.95
N PRO A 234 19.22 -15.23 6.92
CA PRO A 234 18.56 -16.51 7.13
C PRO A 234 17.87 -17.01 5.86
N ALA A 235 18.02 -18.30 5.54
CA ALA A 235 17.49 -18.92 4.34
C ALA A 235 15.96 -18.70 4.18
N VAL A 236 15.22 -18.71 5.29
CA VAL A 236 13.77 -18.45 5.31
C VAL A 236 13.41 -17.02 4.83
N LEU A 237 14.28 -16.05 5.03
CA LEU A 237 14.04 -14.65 4.65
C LEU A 237 14.55 -14.34 3.23
N TRP A 238 15.38 -15.20 2.67
CA TRP A 238 15.96 -14.99 1.34
C TRP A 238 14.90 -14.82 0.23
N PRO A 239 13.82 -15.64 0.14
CA PRO A 239 12.79 -15.46 -0.88
C PRO A 239 12.06 -14.11 -0.76
N PHE A 240 11.76 -13.69 0.48
CA PHE A 240 11.10 -12.41 0.73
C PHE A 240 12.01 -11.23 0.38
N ALA A 241 13.30 -11.33 0.66
CA ALA A 241 14.28 -10.33 0.26
C ALA A 241 14.42 -10.26 -1.27
N ALA A 242 14.39 -11.41 -1.95
CA ALA A 242 14.41 -11.50 -3.42
C ALA A 242 13.19 -10.81 -4.04
N LEU A 243 11.97 -11.08 -3.50
CA LEU A 243 10.74 -10.44 -3.94
C LEU A 243 10.74 -8.94 -3.60
N GLY A 244 11.24 -8.55 -2.42
CA GLY A 244 11.34 -7.15 -2.03
C GLY A 244 12.22 -6.31 -2.96
N LYS A 245 13.31 -6.87 -3.45
CA LYS A 245 14.19 -6.23 -4.47
C LYS A 245 13.49 -6.07 -5.83
N ARG A 246 12.44 -6.86 -6.10
CA ARG A 246 11.70 -6.92 -7.36
C ARG A 246 10.21 -6.65 -7.15
N SER A 247 9.92 -5.75 -6.23
CA SER A 247 8.54 -5.48 -5.79
C SER A 247 7.66 -4.91 -6.89
N MET A 248 8.21 -4.11 -7.80
CA MET A 248 7.46 -3.56 -8.94
C MET A 248 7.10 -4.67 -9.93
N SER A 249 8.08 -5.50 -10.30
CA SER A 249 7.86 -6.66 -11.18
C SER A 249 6.89 -7.66 -10.55
N GLY A 250 6.99 -7.90 -9.24
CA GLY A 250 6.04 -8.74 -8.50
C GLY A 250 4.62 -8.18 -8.58
N TYR A 251 4.44 -6.89 -8.32
CA TYR A 251 3.14 -6.23 -8.35
C TYR A 251 2.48 -6.30 -9.74
N VAL A 252 3.20 -5.88 -10.77
CA VAL A 252 2.68 -5.92 -12.15
C VAL A 252 2.45 -7.37 -12.61
N GLY A 253 3.34 -8.28 -12.24
CA GLY A 253 3.21 -9.71 -12.55
C GLY A 253 1.96 -10.33 -11.93
N GLN A 254 1.64 -10.00 -10.67
CA GLN A 254 0.38 -10.42 -10.04
C GLN A 254 -0.84 -9.92 -10.80
N SER A 255 -0.84 -8.64 -11.18
CA SER A 255 -1.95 -8.06 -11.94
C SER A 255 -2.15 -8.74 -13.30
N ILE A 256 -1.06 -9.06 -14.01
CA ILE A 256 -1.13 -9.80 -15.27
C ILE A 256 -1.70 -11.22 -15.06
N LEU A 257 -1.22 -11.91 -14.01
CA LEU A 257 -1.71 -13.24 -13.69
C LEU A 257 -3.19 -13.22 -13.33
N PHE A 258 -3.62 -12.29 -12.47
CA PHE A 258 -5.05 -12.14 -12.13
C PHE A 258 -5.87 -11.77 -13.35
N PHE A 259 -5.40 -10.86 -14.20
CA PHE A 259 -6.06 -10.51 -15.44
C PHE A 259 -6.31 -11.74 -16.30
N CYS A 260 -5.27 -12.56 -16.53
CA CYS A 260 -5.39 -13.78 -17.35
C CYS A 260 -6.27 -14.86 -16.70
N LEU A 261 -6.26 -14.96 -15.37
CA LEU A 261 -6.96 -16.05 -14.68
C LEU A 261 -8.43 -15.74 -14.42
N VAL A 262 -8.79 -14.49 -14.08
CA VAL A 262 -10.07 -14.19 -13.42
C VAL A 262 -11.12 -13.57 -14.37
N HIS A 263 -10.71 -12.84 -15.41
CA HIS A 263 -11.68 -12.17 -16.27
C HIS A 263 -12.54 -13.14 -17.09
N PRO A 264 -13.85 -12.87 -17.27
CA PRO A 264 -14.78 -13.74 -18.01
C PRO A 264 -14.36 -14.00 -19.46
N PHE A 265 -13.71 -13.04 -20.09
CA PHE A 265 -13.22 -13.14 -21.48
C PHE A 265 -11.81 -13.76 -21.59
N THR A 266 -11.22 -14.21 -20.48
CA THR A 266 -9.95 -14.93 -20.43
C THR A 266 -10.20 -16.36 -19.94
N LEU A 267 -9.50 -16.80 -18.88
CA LEU A 267 -9.66 -18.16 -18.35
C LEU A 267 -10.88 -18.32 -17.42
N ASN A 268 -11.45 -17.23 -16.94
CA ASN A 268 -12.61 -17.20 -16.03
C ASN A 268 -12.47 -18.11 -14.79
N PHE A 269 -11.24 -18.21 -14.30
CA PHE A 269 -10.86 -19.11 -13.22
C PHE A 269 -11.16 -18.45 -11.87
N GLY A 270 -12.28 -18.51 -11.36
CA GLY A 270 -12.60 -17.87 -10.08
C GLY A 270 -14.05 -17.47 -9.97
N HIS A 271 -14.79 -17.54 -11.06
CA HIS A 271 -16.20 -17.18 -11.08
C HIS A 271 -17.02 -18.00 -10.06
N ASP A 272 -16.77 -19.31 -9.99
CA ASP A 272 -17.50 -20.23 -9.11
C ASP A 272 -16.74 -20.58 -7.82
N LEU A 273 -15.62 -19.94 -7.56
CA LEU A 273 -14.83 -20.19 -6.35
C LEU A 273 -15.46 -19.47 -5.15
N GLY A 274 -15.76 -20.23 -4.09
CA GLY A 274 -16.07 -19.64 -2.78
C GLY A 274 -14.85 -18.93 -2.17
N ALA A 275 -15.03 -18.29 -1.02
CA ALA A 275 -13.99 -17.49 -0.35
C ALA A 275 -12.66 -18.24 -0.16
N PHE A 276 -12.72 -19.53 0.20
CA PHE A 276 -11.51 -20.36 0.33
C PHE A 276 -10.77 -20.54 -1.01
N GLY A 277 -11.52 -20.82 -2.08
CA GLY A 277 -10.94 -20.99 -3.42
C GLY A 277 -10.32 -19.71 -3.94
N GLN A 278 -10.95 -18.55 -3.72
CA GLN A 278 -10.39 -17.22 -4.05
C GLN A 278 -9.11 -16.93 -3.26
N ALA A 279 -9.07 -17.25 -1.97
CA ALA A 279 -7.87 -17.10 -1.14
C ALA A 279 -6.74 -18.03 -1.62
N ALA A 280 -7.06 -19.29 -1.97
CA ALA A 280 -6.09 -20.24 -2.52
C ALA A 280 -5.52 -19.77 -3.87
N LEU A 281 -6.36 -19.22 -4.75
CA LEU A 281 -5.94 -18.63 -6.02
C LEU A 281 -5.00 -17.43 -5.79
N ALA A 282 -5.36 -16.54 -4.88
CA ALA A 282 -4.53 -15.38 -4.53
C ALA A 282 -3.16 -15.80 -3.99
N PHE A 283 -3.14 -16.82 -3.11
CA PHE A 283 -1.90 -17.39 -2.59
C PHE A 283 -1.05 -18.03 -3.69
N ALA A 284 -1.67 -18.78 -4.62
CA ALA A 284 -0.97 -19.39 -5.74
C ALA A 284 -0.33 -18.33 -6.66
N VAL A 285 -1.06 -17.27 -7.00
CA VAL A 285 -0.54 -16.15 -7.80
C VAL A 285 0.65 -15.49 -7.09
N TRP A 286 0.51 -15.22 -5.77
CA TRP A 286 1.62 -14.68 -4.98
C TRP A 286 2.82 -15.61 -4.98
N LEU A 287 2.62 -16.93 -4.81
CA LEU A 287 3.70 -17.92 -4.81
C LEU A 287 4.45 -17.97 -6.16
N VAL A 288 3.72 -17.88 -7.27
CA VAL A 288 4.34 -17.80 -8.61
C VAL A 288 5.25 -16.57 -8.72
N THR A 289 4.81 -15.41 -8.24
CA THR A 289 5.65 -14.19 -8.26
C THR A 289 6.83 -14.28 -7.31
N LEU A 290 6.68 -14.96 -6.17
CA LEU A 290 7.79 -15.23 -5.24
C LEU A 290 8.84 -16.14 -5.90
N ILE A 291 8.41 -17.24 -6.53
CA ILE A 291 9.31 -18.16 -7.26
C ILE A 291 10.01 -17.41 -8.39
N PHE A 292 9.30 -16.62 -9.17
CA PHE A 292 9.89 -15.79 -10.23
C PHE A 292 10.99 -14.85 -9.70
N ALA A 293 10.72 -14.17 -8.57
CA ALA A 293 11.71 -13.31 -7.94
C ALA A 293 12.94 -14.09 -7.43
N CYS A 294 12.75 -15.29 -6.88
CA CYS A 294 13.84 -16.17 -6.45
C CYS A 294 14.69 -16.64 -7.64
N VAL A 295 14.08 -16.99 -8.77
CA VAL A 295 14.79 -17.36 -9.99
C VAL A 295 15.64 -16.20 -10.49
N LEU A 296 15.07 -14.99 -10.56
CA LEU A 296 15.85 -13.80 -10.97
C LEU A 296 16.99 -13.49 -10.00
N GLU A 297 16.79 -13.70 -8.68
CA GLU A 297 17.85 -13.51 -7.68
C GLU A 297 18.98 -14.53 -7.85
N ALA A 298 18.65 -15.79 -8.12
CA ALA A 298 19.65 -16.83 -8.37
C ALA A 298 20.53 -16.55 -9.58
N PHE A 299 19.99 -15.84 -10.59
CA PHE A 299 20.73 -15.42 -11.79
C PHE A 299 21.29 -13.99 -11.70
N ASP A 300 21.25 -13.35 -10.54
CA ASP A 300 21.64 -11.94 -10.32
C ASP A 300 21.01 -10.98 -11.35
N ARG A 301 19.76 -11.22 -11.72
CA ARG A 301 19.03 -10.39 -12.68
C ARG A 301 18.08 -9.45 -11.96
N ARG A 302 17.94 -8.23 -12.48
CA ARG A 302 16.89 -7.29 -12.06
C ARG A 302 15.55 -7.75 -12.60
N GLY A 303 14.47 -7.32 -11.98
CA GLY A 303 13.14 -7.48 -12.54
C GLY A 303 12.93 -6.55 -13.76
N PRO A 304 11.97 -6.86 -14.63
CA PRO A 304 11.70 -6.06 -15.83
C PRO A 304 11.23 -4.62 -15.53
N PHE A 305 10.76 -4.33 -14.32
CA PHE A 305 10.22 -3.02 -13.92
C PHE A 305 11.04 -2.31 -12.84
N GLU A 306 12.20 -2.84 -12.42
CA GLU A 306 13.12 -2.23 -11.45
C GLU A 306 14.14 -1.24 -12.01
#